data_29f838cdca0c636ae34e9a313105b1bb
#
_entry.id   29f838cdca0c636ae34e9a313105b1bb
#
_cell.length_a   1.000
_cell.length_b   1.000
_cell.length_c   1.000
_cell.angle_alpha   90.00
_cell.angle_beta   90.00
_cell.angle_gamma   90.00
#
_symmetry.space_group_name_H-M   'P 1'
#
loop_
_entity.id
_entity.type
_entity.pdbx_description
1 polymer ?
#
loop_
_entity_poly.entity_id
_entity_poly.type
_entity_poly.pdbx_seq_one_letter_code
_entity_poly.pdbx_strand_id
1 'polypeptide(L)'
;MKLLFLLAATAVSACGANYFVTIAGLGGTPEYETQFEKWAADLDHDLKTNGPDAHVTTLSGPSATRQHILATLNAIATEVKPEDSFTLLLIGHGSFDGVDYKFNVPGPDLTAGEIAHLLNDIPAKRQLVVNMTSCSGASLPALAKKDRIVITATKSGNEKNATVFARYWVDALKDPAADADKNGTVSALEAFHYAEAKTTGYFESEKLLATEHAMISDSGSTNGVRDPKPENGQGLIAAAFPVMRPETGMAKNLGPEKRKLVTRKEDLEAKIDRLKYRKAAMPTEEYKQQLTSLLLELAKTQAEIDR
;
A
#
# COMPACT_ATOMS: atom_id res chain seq x y z
N MET A 1 -41.33 -15.42 -36.75
CA MET A 1 -40.41 -16.00 -35.73
C MET A 1 -39.15 -15.14 -35.73
N LYS A 2 -39.04 -14.14 -34.81
CA LYS A 2 -37.91 -13.23 -34.71
C LYS A 2 -36.94 -13.82 -33.66
N LEU A 3 -35.81 -14.28 -34.11
CA LEU A 3 -34.69 -14.74 -33.23
C LEU A 3 -34.07 -13.53 -32.58
N LEU A 4 -34.21 -13.37 -31.26
CA LEU A 4 -33.52 -12.36 -30.47
C LEU A 4 -32.15 -12.96 -30.11
N PHE A 5 -31.09 -12.48 -30.72
CA PHE A 5 -29.70 -12.74 -30.27
C PHE A 5 -29.44 -11.93 -29.02
N LEU A 6 -29.40 -12.59 -27.87
CA LEU A 6 -28.89 -12.03 -26.62
C LEU A 6 -27.34 -12.02 -26.70
N LEU A 7 -26.76 -10.85 -26.98
CA LEU A 7 -25.33 -10.65 -26.83
C LEU A 7 -25.02 -10.65 -25.32
N ALA A 8 -24.52 -11.77 -24.81
CA ALA A 8 -23.89 -11.81 -23.49
C ALA A 8 -22.56 -11.06 -23.57
N ALA A 9 -22.55 -9.81 -23.13
CA ALA A 9 -21.31 -9.07 -22.91
C ALA A 9 -20.57 -9.75 -21.75
N THR A 10 -19.59 -10.58 -22.05
CA THR A 10 -18.62 -11.05 -21.07
C THR A 10 -17.80 -9.85 -20.61
N ALA A 11 -18.13 -9.32 -19.43
CA ALA A 11 -17.29 -8.34 -18.76
C ALA A 11 -15.96 -9.05 -18.44
N VAL A 12 -14.96 -8.84 -19.30
CA VAL A 12 -13.58 -9.15 -18.99
C VAL A 12 -13.21 -8.23 -17.83
N SER A 13 -13.15 -8.75 -16.61
CA SER A 13 -12.51 -8.02 -15.50
C SER A 13 -11.07 -7.78 -15.89
N ALA A 14 -10.78 -6.62 -16.46
CA ALA A 14 -9.42 -6.17 -16.61
C ALA A 14 -8.83 -6.05 -15.21
N CYS A 15 -7.74 -6.76 -14.94
CA CYS A 15 -6.95 -6.52 -13.74
C CYS A 15 -6.45 -5.08 -13.82
N GLY A 16 -6.71 -4.28 -12.79
CA GLY A 16 -6.27 -2.89 -12.75
C GLY A 16 -4.75 -2.80 -12.65
N ALA A 17 -4.18 -1.75 -13.22
CA ALA A 17 -2.77 -1.42 -13.08
C ALA A 17 -2.44 -0.99 -11.63
N ASN A 18 -1.15 -1.09 -11.27
CA ASN A 18 -0.66 -0.68 -9.96
C ASN A 18 0.23 0.56 -10.12
N TYR A 19 -0.20 1.69 -9.59
CA TYR A 19 0.55 2.94 -9.62
C TYR A 19 1.24 3.17 -8.30
N PHE A 20 2.56 3.35 -8.34
CA PHE A 20 3.41 3.62 -7.18
C PHE A 20 4.09 4.97 -7.36
N VAL A 21 3.95 5.84 -6.37
CA VAL A 21 4.67 7.11 -6.31
C VAL A 21 5.48 7.14 -5.04
N THR A 22 6.80 7.19 -5.17
CA THR A 22 7.74 7.36 -4.05
C THR A 22 8.27 8.79 -4.08
N ILE A 23 8.20 9.49 -2.95
CA ILE A 23 8.73 10.83 -2.79
C ILE A 23 9.70 10.84 -1.63
N ALA A 24 10.99 11.07 -1.93
CA ALA A 24 12.01 11.36 -0.93
C ALA A 24 12.12 12.87 -0.76
N GLY A 25 11.66 13.37 0.38
CA GLY A 25 11.70 14.80 0.73
C GLY A 25 13.09 15.26 1.14
N LEU A 26 13.15 16.49 1.63
CA LEU A 26 14.39 17.14 2.05
C LEU A 26 15.03 16.42 3.24
N GLY A 27 16.31 16.07 3.16
CA GLY A 27 17.08 15.43 4.24
C GLY A 27 17.62 16.43 5.25
N GLY A 28 17.93 17.66 4.81
CA GLY A 28 18.46 18.71 5.65
C GLY A 28 19.93 18.56 6.03
N THR A 29 20.47 17.33 5.98
CA THR A 29 21.91 17.04 6.08
C THR A 29 22.33 16.06 4.98
N PRO A 30 23.61 16.03 4.56
CA PRO A 30 24.07 15.13 3.51
C PRO A 30 23.82 13.64 3.83
N GLU A 31 23.87 13.27 5.10
CA GLU A 31 23.65 11.90 5.55
C GLU A 31 22.20 11.46 5.30
N TYR A 32 21.25 12.30 5.69
CA TYR A 32 19.82 12.01 5.45
C TYR A 32 19.44 12.11 3.97
N GLU A 33 20.01 13.08 3.22
CA GLU A 33 19.81 13.17 1.78
C GLU A 33 20.20 11.85 1.10
N THR A 34 21.44 11.38 1.36
CA THR A 34 21.96 10.13 0.81
C THR A 34 21.10 8.93 1.23
N GLN A 35 20.64 8.90 2.47
CA GLN A 35 19.86 7.81 3.01
C GLN A 35 18.45 7.77 2.37
N PHE A 36 17.78 8.92 2.27
CA PHE A 36 16.43 8.99 1.68
C PHE A 36 16.44 8.70 0.19
N GLU A 37 17.44 9.23 -0.54
CA GLU A 37 17.64 8.90 -1.94
C GLU A 37 17.91 7.41 -2.16
N LYS A 38 18.71 6.80 -1.30
CA LYS A 38 18.98 5.35 -1.36
C LYS A 38 17.71 4.54 -1.15
N TRP A 39 16.90 4.84 -0.12
CA TRP A 39 15.64 4.13 0.13
C TRP A 39 14.64 4.31 -1.01
N ALA A 40 14.55 5.52 -1.57
CA ALA A 40 13.69 5.78 -2.72
C ALA A 40 14.15 4.99 -3.97
N ALA A 41 15.46 4.91 -4.21
CA ALA A 41 16.03 4.12 -5.30
C ALA A 41 15.81 2.61 -5.11
N ASP A 42 15.95 2.12 -3.88
CA ASP A 42 15.67 0.72 -3.54
C ASP A 42 14.19 0.39 -3.80
N LEU A 43 13.25 1.23 -3.36
CA LEU A 43 11.83 1.08 -3.65
C LEU A 43 11.52 1.13 -5.15
N ASP A 44 12.13 2.08 -5.88
CA ASP A 44 11.97 2.19 -7.34
C ASP A 44 12.39 0.89 -8.03
N HIS A 45 13.54 0.35 -7.64
CA HIS A 45 14.06 -0.90 -8.19
C HIS A 45 13.12 -2.06 -7.92
N ASP A 46 12.73 -2.25 -6.66
CA ASP A 46 11.92 -3.40 -6.25
C ASP A 46 10.50 -3.34 -6.80
N LEU A 47 9.85 -2.17 -6.73
CA LEU A 47 8.49 -2.00 -7.23
C LEU A 47 8.39 -2.16 -8.76
N LYS A 48 9.44 -1.87 -9.52
CA LYS A 48 9.53 -2.16 -10.96
C LYS A 48 9.56 -3.67 -11.26
N THR A 49 9.91 -4.50 -10.30
CA THR A 49 9.83 -5.96 -10.43
C THR A 49 8.44 -6.52 -10.11
N ASN A 50 7.49 -5.68 -9.71
CA ASN A 50 6.14 -6.06 -9.27
C ASN A 50 5.18 -6.43 -10.44
N GLY A 51 5.74 -6.73 -11.57
CA GLY A 51 5.02 -7.16 -12.76
C GLY A 51 4.88 -6.07 -13.84
N PRO A 52 4.39 -6.43 -15.04
CA PRO A 52 4.32 -5.53 -16.20
C PRO A 52 3.29 -4.40 -16.05
N ASP A 53 2.33 -4.56 -15.14
CA ASP A 53 1.28 -3.57 -14.89
C ASP A 53 1.65 -2.60 -13.75
N ALA A 54 2.91 -2.61 -13.31
CA ALA A 54 3.43 -1.70 -12.30
C ALA A 54 3.96 -0.41 -12.95
N HIS A 55 3.31 0.71 -12.64
CA HIS A 55 3.73 2.06 -13.03
C HIS A 55 4.42 2.71 -11.83
N VAL A 56 5.74 2.85 -11.90
CA VAL A 56 6.55 3.36 -10.78
C VAL A 56 7.12 4.72 -11.14
N THR A 57 6.84 5.70 -10.28
CA THR A 57 7.37 7.06 -10.37
C THR A 57 8.08 7.41 -9.08
N THR A 58 9.33 7.88 -9.17
CA THR A 58 10.13 8.26 -8.02
C THR A 58 10.61 9.69 -8.15
N LEU A 59 10.34 10.49 -7.13
CA LEU A 59 10.84 11.85 -6.99
C LEU A 59 11.79 11.91 -5.80
N SER A 60 13.04 12.34 -6.03
CA SER A 60 14.05 12.51 -5.00
C SER A 60 14.99 13.67 -5.31
N GLY A 61 15.70 14.19 -4.31
CA GLY A 61 16.61 15.30 -4.45
C GLY A 61 15.97 16.50 -5.15
N PRO A 62 16.62 17.11 -6.19
CA PRO A 62 16.10 18.28 -6.89
C PRO A 62 14.75 18.06 -7.60
N SER A 63 14.33 16.82 -7.84
CA SER A 63 13.05 16.51 -8.48
C SER A 63 11.88 16.49 -7.49
N ALA A 64 12.13 16.35 -6.20
CA ALA A 64 11.10 16.24 -5.16
C ALA A 64 10.52 17.59 -4.72
N THR A 65 10.51 18.60 -5.59
CA THR A 65 9.92 19.90 -5.28
C THR A 65 8.39 19.83 -5.23
N ARG A 66 7.79 20.70 -4.42
CA ARG A 66 6.33 20.86 -4.38
C ARG A 66 5.70 20.93 -5.78
N GLN A 67 6.27 21.74 -6.68
CA GLN A 67 5.74 21.90 -8.04
C GLN A 67 5.72 20.60 -8.82
N HIS A 68 6.82 19.82 -8.77
CA HIS A 68 6.90 18.54 -9.46
C HIS A 68 5.97 17.50 -8.85
N ILE A 69 5.84 17.48 -7.52
CA ILE A 69 4.91 16.57 -6.82
C ILE A 69 3.46 16.84 -7.27
N LEU A 70 3.03 18.11 -7.25
CA LEU A 70 1.70 18.52 -7.71
C LEU A 70 1.48 18.12 -9.18
N ALA A 71 2.43 18.40 -10.06
CA ALA A 71 2.33 18.07 -11.48
C ALA A 71 2.24 16.56 -11.71
N THR A 72 3.07 15.78 -11.00
CA THR A 72 3.09 14.31 -11.10
C THR A 72 1.77 13.69 -10.63
N LEU A 73 1.27 14.08 -9.46
CA LEU A 73 0.03 13.51 -8.93
C LEU A 73 -1.19 13.91 -9.77
N ASN A 74 -1.23 15.16 -10.28
CA ASN A 74 -2.27 15.59 -11.20
C ASN A 74 -2.23 14.84 -12.53
N ALA A 75 -1.05 14.58 -13.10
CA ALA A 75 -0.93 13.77 -14.31
C ALA A 75 -1.43 12.33 -14.06
N ILE A 76 -1.01 11.70 -12.98
CA ILE A 76 -1.45 10.36 -12.58
C ILE A 76 -2.97 10.31 -12.38
N ALA A 77 -3.58 11.34 -11.79
CA ALA A 77 -5.03 11.40 -11.61
C ALA A 77 -5.82 11.34 -12.94
N THR A 78 -5.19 11.73 -14.07
CA THR A 78 -5.81 11.62 -15.40
C THR A 78 -5.64 10.25 -16.06
N GLU A 79 -4.68 9.46 -15.60
CA GLU A 79 -4.34 8.14 -16.17
C GLU A 79 -5.01 6.99 -15.44
N VAL A 80 -5.05 7.10 -14.10
CA VAL A 80 -5.56 6.07 -13.20
C VAL A 80 -7.07 5.86 -13.38
N LYS A 81 -7.49 4.60 -13.37
CA LYS A 81 -8.89 4.19 -13.45
C LYS A 81 -9.40 3.70 -12.10
N PRO A 82 -10.74 3.63 -11.90
CA PRO A 82 -11.32 3.15 -10.64
C PRO A 82 -10.94 1.72 -10.23
N GLU A 83 -10.62 0.86 -11.18
CA GLU A 83 -10.18 -0.53 -10.97
C GLU A 83 -8.70 -0.65 -10.60
N ASP A 84 -7.90 0.38 -10.84
CA ASP A 84 -6.47 0.40 -10.54
C ASP A 84 -6.22 0.52 -9.03
N SER A 85 -4.98 0.28 -8.63
CA SER A 85 -4.51 0.61 -7.29
C SER A 85 -3.51 1.76 -7.33
N PHE A 86 -3.51 2.58 -6.28
CA PHE A 86 -2.59 3.69 -6.13
C PHE A 86 -1.88 3.64 -4.77
N THR A 87 -0.56 3.74 -4.79
CA THR A 87 0.27 3.75 -3.58
C THR A 87 1.15 5.00 -3.56
N LEU A 88 1.07 5.77 -2.47
CA LEU A 88 1.94 6.91 -2.19
C LEU A 88 2.87 6.57 -1.02
N LEU A 89 4.18 6.66 -1.25
CA LEU A 89 5.23 6.40 -0.28
C LEU A 89 5.99 7.71 -0.02
N LEU A 90 5.95 8.21 1.22
CA LEU A 90 6.63 9.43 1.64
C LEU A 90 7.80 9.07 2.55
N ILE A 91 9.01 9.41 2.14
CA ILE A 91 10.26 9.25 2.88
C ILE A 91 10.81 10.62 3.18
N GLY A 92 11.28 10.87 4.42
CA GLY A 92 11.87 12.15 4.73
C GLY A 92 11.55 12.65 6.12
N HIS A 93 11.64 13.95 6.26
CA HIS A 93 11.20 14.65 7.45
C HIS A 93 9.81 15.24 7.28
N GLY A 94 9.08 15.28 8.37
CA GLY A 94 7.86 16.04 8.49
C GLY A 94 7.93 16.96 9.70
N SER A 95 7.15 18.00 9.69
CA SER A 95 7.01 18.94 10.78
C SER A 95 5.55 19.08 11.21
N PHE A 96 5.33 19.46 12.45
CA PHE A 96 3.99 19.72 13.01
C PHE A 96 4.05 20.96 13.88
N ASP A 97 3.24 21.94 13.57
CA ASP A 97 3.20 23.25 14.27
C ASP A 97 2.15 23.31 15.37
N GLY A 98 1.45 22.22 15.65
CA GLY A 98 0.34 22.13 16.59
C GLY A 98 -1.03 22.11 15.90
N VAL A 99 -1.10 22.44 14.63
CA VAL A 99 -2.32 22.48 13.81
C VAL A 99 -2.13 21.60 12.56
N ASP A 100 -1.12 21.91 11.75
CA ASP A 100 -0.89 21.26 10.47
C ASP A 100 0.38 20.40 10.46
N TYR A 101 0.25 19.19 9.90
CA TYR A 101 1.39 18.41 9.45
C TYR A 101 1.86 18.94 8.10
N LYS A 102 3.19 19.01 7.93
CA LYS A 102 3.85 19.38 6.68
C LYS A 102 4.92 18.38 6.33
N PHE A 103 4.90 17.90 5.10
CA PHE A 103 5.97 17.10 4.50
C PHE A 103 7.04 18.05 3.96
N ASN A 104 8.27 17.91 4.45
CA ASN A 104 9.36 18.81 4.12
C ASN A 104 9.97 18.44 2.77
N VAL A 105 9.93 19.36 1.81
CA VAL A 105 10.43 19.19 0.45
C VAL A 105 11.27 20.39 0.02
N PRO A 106 12.11 20.30 -1.02
CA PRO A 106 12.78 21.45 -1.58
C PRO A 106 11.77 22.54 -2.00
N GLY A 107 11.89 23.72 -1.41
CA GLY A 107 10.95 24.83 -1.58
C GLY A 107 9.85 24.85 -0.50
N PRO A 108 8.63 25.29 -0.83
CA PRO A 108 7.53 25.28 0.13
C PRO A 108 7.06 23.86 0.43
N ASP A 109 6.88 23.54 1.69
CA ASP A 109 6.38 22.24 2.17
C ASP A 109 4.96 21.95 1.69
N LEU A 110 4.59 20.66 1.72
CA LEU A 110 3.23 20.17 1.43
C LEU A 110 2.50 19.87 2.75
N THR A 111 1.34 20.45 2.95
CA THR A 111 0.48 20.12 4.09
C THR A 111 -0.24 18.80 3.89
N ALA A 112 -0.64 18.13 4.99
CA ALA A 112 -1.46 16.92 4.91
C ALA A 112 -2.78 17.17 4.18
N GLY A 113 -3.38 18.36 4.34
CA GLY A 113 -4.60 18.75 3.64
C GLY A 113 -4.43 18.81 2.12
N GLU A 114 -3.32 19.36 1.65
CA GLU A 114 -3.00 19.41 0.21
C GLU A 114 -2.75 18.01 -0.36
N ILE A 115 -2.01 17.16 0.36
CA ILE A 115 -1.80 15.77 -0.03
C ILE A 115 -3.14 15.03 -0.10
N ALA A 116 -4.02 15.23 0.89
CA ALA A 116 -5.34 14.63 0.91
C ALA A 116 -6.21 15.06 -0.28
N HIS A 117 -6.14 16.35 -0.67
CA HIS A 117 -6.85 16.88 -1.84
C HIS A 117 -6.39 16.17 -3.13
N LEU A 118 -5.09 16.11 -3.38
CA LEU A 118 -4.52 15.41 -4.53
C LEU A 118 -4.92 13.93 -4.59
N LEU A 119 -4.87 13.25 -3.44
CA LEU A 119 -5.29 11.85 -3.34
C LEU A 119 -6.80 11.65 -3.60
N ASN A 120 -7.62 12.65 -3.28
CA ASN A 120 -9.06 12.59 -3.54
C ASN A 120 -9.41 12.72 -5.03
N ASP A 121 -8.56 13.37 -5.81
CA ASP A 121 -8.71 13.53 -7.24
C ASP A 121 -8.26 12.28 -8.02
N ILE A 122 -7.49 11.39 -7.39
CA ILE A 122 -7.12 10.10 -7.99
C ILE A 122 -8.29 9.12 -7.90
N PRO A 123 -8.83 8.63 -9.04
CA PRO A 123 -10.06 7.85 -9.05
C PRO A 123 -9.91 6.40 -8.57
N ALA A 124 -8.69 5.92 -8.32
CA ALA A 124 -8.44 4.57 -7.80
C ALA A 124 -9.26 4.30 -6.52
N LYS A 125 -10.04 3.21 -6.53
CA LYS A 125 -10.83 2.79 -5.35
C LYS A 125 -9.97 2.15 -4.27
N ARG A 126 -8.79 1.67 -4.62
CA ARG A 126 -7.83 1.07 -3.71
C ARG A 126 -6.63 2.01 -3.58
N GLN A 127 -6.49 2.64 -2.42
CA GLN A 127 -5.42 3.59 -2.16
C GLN A 127 -4.66 3.20 -0.90
N LEU A 128 -3.33 3.25 -0.97
CA LEU A 128 -2.41 3.10 0.16
C LEU A 128 -1.54 4.36 0.25
N VAL A 129 -1.45 4.91 1.45
CA VAL A 129 -0.52 6.00 1.78
C VAL A 129 0.37 5.53 2.91
N VAL A 130 1.67 5.54 2.71
CA VAL A 130 2.66 5.21 3.74
C VAL A 130 3.51 6.45 4.00
N ASN A 131 3.20 7.14 5.07
CA ASN A 131 3.92 8.33 5.51
C ASN A 131 4.99 7.91 6.53
N MET A 132 6.22 7.75 6.05
CA MET A 132 7.36 7.25 6.83
C MET A 132 8.21 8.37 7.44
N THR A 133 7.63 9.55 7.62
CA THR A 133 8.34 10.74 8.11
C THR A 133 8.17 10.95 9.60
N SER A 134 9.01 11.82 10.18
CA SER A 134 8.78 12.37 11.52
C SER A 134 7.42 13.09 11.57
N CYS A 135 6.80 13.17 12.74
CA CYS A 135 5.49 13.80 12.96
C CYS A 135 4.33 13.22 12.14
N SER A 136 4.54 12.12 11.38
CA SER A 136 3.59 11.61 10.39
C SER A 136 2.20 11.27 10.95
N GLY A 137 2.11 10.88 12.24
CA GLY A 137 0.83 10.63 12.90
C GLY A 137 -0.12 11.84 12.88
N ALA A 138 0.40 13.07 12.82
CA ALA A 138 -0.42 14.26 12.69
C ALA A 138 -1.07 14.41 11.31
N SER A 139 -0.60 13.67 10.29
CA SER A 139 -1.20 13.67 8.96
C SER A 139 -2.45 12.78 8.88
N LEU A 140 -2.60 11.83 9.80
CA LEU A 140 -3.64 10.80 9.75
C LEU A 140 -5.06 11.38 9.68
N PRO A 141 -5.46 12.40 10.48
CA PRO A 141 -6.81 12.95 10.39
C PRO A 141 -7.17 13.52 9.02
N ALA A 142 -6.22 14.10 8.31
CA ALA A 142 -6.45 14.66 6.97
C ALA A 142 -6.45 13.57 5.89
N LEU A 143 -5.58 12.56 6.02
CA LEU A 143 -5.41 11.51 5.02
C LEU A 143 -6.44 10.39 5.14
N ALA A 144 -6.99 10.15 6.34
CA ALA A 144 -7.95 9.08 6.58
C ALA A 144 -9.22 9.25 5.74
N LYS A 145 -9.58 8.21 5.04
CA LYS A 145 -10.80 8.14 4.21
C LYS A 145 -11.26 6.69 4.15
N LYS A 146 -12.56 6.48 4.03
CA LYS A 146 -13.10 5.14 3.78
C LYS A 146 -12.45 4.54 2.54
N ASP A 147 -12.06 3.28 2.61
CA ASP A 147 -11.41 2.51 1.54
C ASP A 147 -9.99 2.99 1.17
N ARG A 148 -9.38 3.88 1.98
CA ARG A 148 -7.97 4.27 1.91
C ARG A 148 -7.22 3.72 3.11
N ILE A 149 -6.12 3.05 2.86
CA ILE A 149 -5.17 2.61 3.89
C ILE A 149 -4.19 3.75 4.12
N VAL A 150 -4.01 4.14 5.38
CA VAL A 150 -3.01 5.14 5.78
C VAL A 150 -2.12 4.51 6.85
N ILE A 151 -0.83 4.45 6.59
CA ILE A 151 0.21 4.02 7.51
C ILE A 151 1.09 5.22 7.84
N THR A 152 1.40 5.41 9.12
CA THR A 152 2.30 6.46 9.58
C THR A 152 3.39 5.87 10.45
N ALA A 153 4.63 6.35 10.34
CA ALA A 153 5.76 5.89 11.15
C ALA A 153 5.66 6.33 12.61
N THR A 154 4.89 7.42 12.87
CA THR A 154 4.73 7.97 14.21
C THR A 154 3.26 7.98 14.62
N LYS A 155 2.99 7.94 15.93
CA LYS A 155 1.62 7.98 16.46
C LYS A 155 1.01 9.39 16.48
N SER A 156 1.85 10.43 16.47
CA SER A 156 1.40 11.80 16.58
C SER A 156 2.43 12.81 16.05
N GLY A 157 2.06 14.08 15.95
CA GLY A 157 2.96 15.18 15.62
C GLY A 157 4.02 15.50 16.68
N ASN A 158 3.96 14.86 17.86
CA ASN A 158 4.94 15.06 18.93
C ASN A 158 6.18 14.17 18.78
N GLU A 159 6.12 13.14 17.92
CA GLU A 159 7.26 12.28 17.61
C GLU A 159 8.07 12.90 16.46
N LYS A 160 9.01 13.79 16.84
CA LYS A 160 9.71 14.71 15.92
C LYS A 160 11.07 14.19 15.43
N ASN A 161 11.54 13.07 15.99
CA ASN A 161 12.83 12.52 15.60
C ASN A 161 12.76 11.90 14.20
N ALA A 162 13.92 11.86 13.51
CA ALA A 162 14.04 11.09 12.28
C ALA A 162 13.64 9.63 12.52
N THR A 163 12.89 9.06 11.60
CA THR A 163 12.33 7.72 11.73
C THR A 163 13.26 6.68 11.09
N VAL A 164 13.27 5.47 11.64
CA VAL A 164 13.93 4.30 11.06
C VAL A 164 12.91 3.36 10.37
N PHE A 165 11.63 3.59 10.54
CA PHE A 165 10.55 2.79 9.96
C PHE A 165 10.67 2.66 8.43
N ALA A 166 11.10 3.73 7.74
CA ALA A 166 11.29 3.72 6.28
C ALA A 166 12.27 2.64 5.82
N ARG A 167 13.39 2.45 6.56
CA ARG A 167 14.35 1.37 6.30
C ARG A 167 13.66 0.01 6.30
N TYR A 168 12.89 -0.25 7.34
CA TYR A 168 12.27 -1.56 7.54
C TYR A 168 11.06 -1.79 6.63
N TRP A 169 10.40 -0.71 6.18
CA TRP A 169 9.40 -0.82 5.11
C TRP A 169 10.05 -1.26 3.79
N VAL A 170 11.19 -0.68 3.43
CA VAL A 170 11.97 -1.09 2.26
C VAL A 170 12.43 -2.55 2.38
N ASP A 171 12.94 -2.93 3.57
CA ASP A 171 13.36 -4.31 3.83
C ASP A 171 12.20 -5.30 3.72
N ALA A 172 10.97 -4.93 4.14
CA ALA A 172 9.78 -5.78 4.05
C ALA A 172 9.45 -6.21 2.61
N LEU A 173 9.77 -5.39 1.61
CA LEU A 173 9.49 -5.71 0.21
C LEU A 173 10.48 -6.74 -0.38
N LYS A 174 11.59 -6.99 0.30
CA LYS A 174 12.68 -7.90 -0.13
C LYS A 174 12.78 -9.17 0.71
N ASP A 175 12.45 -9.05 2.01
CA ASP A 175 12.64 -10.15 2.97
C ASP A 175 11.46 -11.13 2.89
N PRO A 176 11.71 -12.42 2.52
CA PRO A 176 10.66 -13.44 2.51
C PRO A 176 9.95 -13.63 3.86
N ALA A 177 10.56 -13.18 4.97
CA ALA A 177 9.93 -13.23 6.29
C ALA A 177 8.78 -12.23 6.45
N ALA A 178 8.66 -11.25 5.56
CA ALA A 178 7.53 -10.33 5.55
C ALA A 178 6.23 -10.99 5.04
N ASP A 179 6.32 -11.97 4.13
CA ASP A 179 5.21 -12.82 3.70
C ASP A 179 4.90 -13.85 4.80
N ALA A 180 4.10 -13.43 5.78
CA ALA A 180 3.85 -14.21 6.99
C ALA A 180 2.92 -15.40 6.75
N ASP A 181 1.96 -15.29 5.85
CA ASP A 181 1.01 -16.36 5.49
C ASP A 181 1.52 -17.24 4.34
N LYS A 182 2.69 -16.91 3.77
CA LYS A 182 3.40 -17.63 2.70
C LYS A 182 2.56 -17.81 1.43
N ASN A 183 1.76 -16.82 1.11
CA ASN A 183 0.95 -16.81 -0.11
C ASN A 183 1.72 -16.31 -1.35
N GLY A 184 2.98 -15.89 -1.19
CA GLY A 184 3.85 -15.37 -2.25
C GLY A 184 3.65 -13.87 -2.53
N THR A 185 2.93 -13.16 -1.64
CA THR A 185 2.64 -11.73 -1.78
C THR A 185 2.82 -11.05 -0.44
N VAL A 186 3.49 -9.91 -0.42
CA VAL A 186 3.54 -9.07 0.79
C VAL A 186 2.40 -8.06 0.73
N SER A 187 1.42 -8.20 1.61
CA SER A 187 0.32 -7.26 1.78
C SER A 187 0.76 -6.00 2.54
N ALA A 188 -0.05 -4.93 2.47
CA ALA A 188 0.21 -3.72 3.24
C ALA A 188 0.20 -3.97 4.76
N LEU A 189 -0.62 -4.91 5.24
CA LEU A 189 -0.66 -5.30 6.65
C LEU A 189 0.60 -6.05 7.07
N GLU A 190 1.07 -6.98 6.27
CA GLU A 190 2.29 -7.72 6.54
C GLU A 190 3.54 -6.84 6.50
N ALA A 191 3.65 -5.96 5.50
CA ALA A 191 4.71 -4.96 5.44
C ALA A 191 4.70 -4.04 6.67
N PHE A 192 3.50 -3.61 7.13
CA PHE A 192 3.34 -2.83 8.35
C PHE A 192 3.82 -3.58 9.58
N HIS A 193 3.37 -4.82 9.81
CA HIS A 193 3.78 -5.63 10.96
C HIS A 193 5.27 -5.92 10.96
N TYR A 194 5.83 -6.25 9.80
CA TYR A 194 7.28 -6.46 9.67
C TYR A 194 8.06 -5.19 10.04
N ALA A 195 7.71 -4.05 9.44
CA ALA A 195 8.40 -2.79 9.68
C ALA A 195 8.25 -2.32 11.14
N GLU A 196 7.06 -2.44 11.73
CA GLU A 196 6.81 -2.09 13.14
C GLU A 196 7.62 -2.96 14.10
N ALA A 197 7.62 -4.28 13.91
CA ALA A 197 8.37 -5.20 14.74
C ALA A 197 9.89 -4.96 14.65
N LYS A 198 10.42 -4.71 13.44
CA LYS A 198 11.84 -4.39 13.25
C LYS A 198 12.20 -3.02 13.84
N THR A 199 11.32 -2.02 13.73
CA THR A 199 11.51 -0.71 14.36
C THR A 199 11.56 -0.84 15.88
N THR A 200 10.64 -1.56 16.48
CA THR A 200 10.63 -1.84 17.92
C THR A 200 11.91 -2.56 18.34
N GLY A 201 12.30 -3.63 17.63
CA GLY A 201 13.53 -4.37 17.88
C GLY A 201 14.80 -3.52 17.75
N TYR A 202 14.83 -2.53 16.85
CA TYR A 202 15.95 -1.59 16.76
C TYR A 202 16.12 -0.79 18.07
N PHE A 203 15.06 -0.15 18.56
CA PHE A 203 15.14 0.63 19.79
C PHE A 203 15.52 -0.24 21.00
N GLU A 204 15.02 -1.47 21.08
CA GLU A 204 15.37 -2.41 22.14
C GLU A 204 16.84 -2.84 22.07
N SER A 205 17.35 -3.20 20.88
CA SER A 205 18.75 -3.65 20.69
C SER A 205 19.76 -2.55 20.97
N GLU A 206 19.43 -1.31 20.56
CA GLU A 206 20.28 -0.13 20.82
C GLU A 206 20.11 0.44 22.24
N LYS A 207 19.18 -0.14 23.05
CA LYS A 207 18.84 0.35 24.40
C LYS A 207 18.40 1.80 24.41
N LEU A 208 17.70 2.22 23.37
CA LEU A 208 17.15 3.55 23.20
C LEU A 208 15.67 3.59 23.62
N LEU A 209 15.22 4.76 24.07
CA LEU A 209 13.78 4.99 24.22
C LEU A 209 13.15 5.07 22.84
N ALA A 210 12.05 4.34 22.62
CA ALA A 210 11.32 4.40 21.38
C ALA A 210 10.75 5.82 21.15
N THR A 211 11.12 6.43 20.04
CA THR A 211 10.69 7.80 19.66
C THR A 211 9.77 7.80 18.45
N GLU A 212 9.43 6.63 17.92
CA GLU A 212 8.46 6.42 16.86
C GLU A 212 7.60 5.19 17.16
N HIS A 213 6.32 5.31 16.83
CA HIS A 213 5.32 4.27 17.04
C HIS A 213 4.40 4.27 15.84
N ALA A 214 4.58 3.30 14.97
CA ALA A 214 3.82 3.23 13.73
C ALA A 214 2.32 2.99 13.99
N MET A 215 1.48 3.58 13.15
CA MET A 215 0.03 3.46 13.21
C MET A 215 -0.53 3.13 11.84
N ILE A 216 -1.66 2.43 11.82
CA ILE A 216 -2.41 2.15 10.61
C ILE A 216 -3.89 2.49 10.78
N SER A 217 -4.51 3.01 9.73
CA SER A 217 -5.96 3.14 9.60
C SER A 217 -6.38 2.70 8.20
N ASP A 218 -7.32 1.79 8.12
CA ASP A 218 -7.92 1.32 6.85
C ASP A 218 -9.46 1.35 6.86
N SER A 219 -10.02 1.83 7.96
CA SER A 219 -11.47 2.00 8.15
C SER A 219 -11.98 3.42 7.86
N GLY A 220 -11.09 4.36 7.58
CA GLY A 220 -11.37 5.79 7.50
C GLY A 220 -11.40 6.48 8.87
N SER A 221 -11.02 5.77 9.94
CA SER A 221 -10.84 6.37 11.27
C SER A 221 -9.67 7.34 11.27
N THR A 222 -9.87 8.51 11.88
CA THR A 222 -8.81 9.50 12.11
C THR A 222 -7.85 9.09 13.23
N ASN A 223 -8.20 8.05 13.99
CA ASN A 223 -7.35 7.43 14.98
C ASN A 223 -6.81 6.11 14.42
N GLY A 224 -5.50 6.05 14.22
CA GLY A 224 -4.84 4.81 13.83
C GLY A 224 -4.72 3.84 14.99
N VAL A 225 -4.41 2.58 14.66
CA VAL A 225 -4.14 1.51 15.63
C VAL A 225 -2.71 0.99 15.43
N ARG A 226 -2.08 0.54 16.53
CA ARG A 226 -0.73 -0.04 16.48
C ARG A 226 -0.74 -1.54 16.19
N ASP A 227 -1.76 -2.25 16.68
CA ASP A 227 -1.89 -3.70 16.55
C ASP A 227 -3.23 -4.01 15.85
N PRO A 228 -3.30 -3.77 14.53
CA PRO A 228 -4.51 -4.04 13.76
C PRO A 228 -4.74 -5.56 13.68
N LYS A 229 -5.96 -5.98 14.00
CA LYS A 229 -6.38 -7.37 13.92
C LYS A 229 -7.57 -7.48 12.99
N PRO A 230 -7.41 -8.13 11.82
CA PRO A 230 -8.50 -8.35 10.88
C PRO A 230 -9.74 -8.98 11.51
N GLU A 231 -9.55 -9.84 12.52
CA GLU A 231 -10.63 -10.45 13.30
C GLU A 231 -11.52 -9.42 14.03
N ASN A 232 -10.95 -8.25 14.36
CA ASN A 232 -11.66 -7.12 14.99
C ASN A 232 -12.13 -6.09 13.96
N GLY A 233 -12.00 -6.37 12.65
CA GLY A 233 -12.36 -5.46 11.57
C GLY A 233 -11.33 -4.36 11.31
N GLN A 234 -10.12 -4.46 11.86
CA GLN A 234 -9.00 -3.55 11.65
C GLN A 234 -7.95 -4.21 10.77
N GLY A 235 -7.39 -3.49 9.80
CA GLY A 235 -6.40 -4.05 8.88
C GLY A 235 -6.97 -4.96 7.80
N LEU A 236 -8.30 -5.09 7.67
CA LEU A 236 -8.96 -5.94 6.68
C LEU A 236 -8.62 -5.54 5.25
N ILE A 237 -8.66 -4.24 4.97
CA ILE A 237 -8.35 -3.72 3.63
C ILE A 237 -6.85 -3.82 3.40
N ALA A 238 -6.04 -3.56 4.43
CA ALA A 238 -4.59 -3.66 4.36
C ALA A 238 -4.10 -5.10 4.14
N ALA A 239 -4.73 -6.10 4.76
CA ALA A 239 -4.44 -7.53 4.53
C ALA A 239 -4.74 -7.97 3.10
N ALA A 240 -5.73 -7.33 2.46
CA ALA A 240 -6.13 -7.62 1.08
C ALA A 240 -5.49 -6.70 0.03
N PHE A 241 -4.55 -5.84 0.42
CA PHE A 241 -3.87 -4.91 -0.47
C PHE A 241 -2.43 -5.38 -0.72
N PRO A 242 -2.12 -6.00 -1.87
CA PRO A 242 -0.77 -6.42 -2.20
C PRO A 242 0.12 -5.21 -2.48
N VAL A 243 1.24 -5.10 -1.79
CA VAL A 243 2.28 -4.09 -2.03
C VAL A 243 3.38 -4.67 -2.90
N MET A 244 3.80 -5.90 -2.62
CA MET A 244 4.86 -6.57 -3.35
C MET A 244 4.45 -7.99 -3.71
N ARG A 245 4.65 -8.32 -4.98
CA ARG A 245 4.50 -9.68 -5.52
C ARG A 245 5.86 -10.08 -6.08
N PRO A 246 6.74 -10.71 -5.27
CA PRO A 246 8.01 -11.16 -5.79
C PRO A 246 7.77 -12.04 -7.00
N GLU A 247 8.28 -11.64 -8.17
CA GLU A 247 8.26 -12.53 -9.34
C GLU A 247 9.06 -13.78 -8.99
N THR A 248 8.36 -14.84 -8.58
CA THR A 248 8.98 -16.15 -8.58
C THR A 248 9.43 -16.44 -10.01
N GLY A 249 10.60 -17.04 -10.20
CA GLY A 249 11.16 -17.29 -11.53
C GLY A 249 10.20 -18.00 -12.51
N MET A 250 9.09 -18.58 -12.02
CA MET A 250 7.99 -19.08 -12.82
C MET A 250 7.14 -17.96 -13.44
N ALA A 251 6.90 -16.83 -12.76
CA ALA A 251 6.06 -15.75 -13.27
C ALA A 251 6.71 -15.01 -14.45
N LYS A 252 8.05 -14.92 -14.49
CA LYS A 252 8.80 -14.31 -15.60
C LYS A 252 8.57 -14.99 -16.95
N ASN A 253 8.28 -16.29 -16.94
CA ASN A 253 8.12 -17.11 -18.15
C ASN A 253 6.66 -17.37 -18.51
N LEU A 254 5.69 -16.84 -17.76
CA LEU A 254 4.27 -17.03 -18.08
C LEU A 254 3.84 -16.11 -19.22
N GLY A 255 3.18 -16.69 -20.21
CA GLY A 255 2.51 -15.93 -21.26
C GLY A 255 1.37 -15.04 -20.71
N PRO A 256 0.90 -14.04 -21.49
CA PRO A 256 -0.10 -13.07 -21.03
C PRO A 256 -1.36 -13.70 -20.43
N GLU A 257 -1.82 -14.81 -21.02
CA GLU A 257 -3.03 -15.50 -20.54
C GLU A 257 -2.82 -16.19 -19.19
N LYS A 258 -1.67 -16.84 -18.97
CA LYS A 258 -1.37 -17.43 -17.66
C LYS A 258 -1.19 -16.38 -16.57
N ARG A 259 -0.63 -15.21 -16.89
CA ARG A 259 -0.54 -14.09 -15.94
C ARG A 259 -1.93 -13.62 -15.46
N LYS A 260 -2.90 -13.48 -16.39
CA LYS A 260 -4.29 -13.16 -16.04
C LYS A 260 -4.89 -14.19 -15.08
N LEU A 261 -4.59 -15.46 -15.29
CA LEU A 261 -5.07 -16.52 -14.40
C LEU A 261 -4.43 -16.45 -13.03
N VAL A 262 -3.13 -16.15 -12.93
CA VAL A 262 -2.44 -15.96 -11.64
C VAL A 262 -3.05 -14.77 -10.89
N THR A 263 -3.25 -13.64 -11.55
CA THR A 263 -3.90 -12.48 -10.92
C THR A 263 -5.34 -12.79 -10.49
N ARG A 264 -6.11 -13.54 -11.30
CA ARG A 264 -7.46 -13.98 -10.92
C ARG A 264 -7.44 -14.88 -9.69
N LYS A 265 -6.47 -15.79 -9.60
CA LYS A 265 -6.26 -16.64 -8.43
C LYS A 265 -6.06 -15.79 -7.17
N GLU A 266 -5.15 -14.83 -7.21
CA GLU A 266 -4.85 -13.92 -6.11
C GLU A 266 -6.07 -13.08 -5.68
N ASP A 267 -6.84 -12.57 -6.64
CA ASP A 267 -8.09 -11.86 -6.35
C ASP A 267 -9.13 -12.76 -5.64
N LEU A 268 -9.17 -14.04 -6.01
CA LEU A 268 -10.05 -15.02 -5.36
C LEU A 268 -9.58 -15.34 -3.94
N GLU A 269 -8.28 -15.50 -3.72
CA GLU A 269 -7.67 -15.70 -2.41
C GLU A 269 -7.97 -14.51 -1.49
N ALA A 270 -7.76 -13.28 -1.95
CA ALA A 270 -8.09 -12.06 -1.21
C ALA A 270 -9.61 -11.93 -0.89
N LYS A 271 -10.49 -12.41 -1.79
CA LYS A 271 -11.95 -12.46 -1.51
C LYS A 271 -12.28 -13.48 -0.45
N ILE A 272 -11.63 -14.65 -0.48
CA ILE A 272 -11.81 -15.71 0.50
C ILE A 272 -11.39 -15.20 1.88
N ASP A 273 -10.25 -14.53 2.00
CA ASP A 273 -9.77 -14.00 3.26
C ASP A 273 -10.69 -12.92 3.83
N ARG A 274 -11.12 -11.97 2.99
CA ARG A 274 -12.15 -10.99 3.40
C ARG A 274 -13.44 -11.66 3.89
N LEU A 275 -13.85 -12.75 3.25
CA LEU A 275 -15.05 -13.49 3.65
C LEU A 275 -14.84 -14.20 4.99
N LYS A 276 -13.65 -14.78 5.24
CA LYS A 276 -13.30 -15.42 6.53
C LYS A 276 -13.44 -14.44 7.69
N TYR A 277 -12.95 -13.21 7.54
CA TYR A 277 -13.07 -12.18 8.58
C TYR A 277 -14.52 -11.72 8.82
N ARG A 278 -15.37 -11.80 7.82
CA ARG A 278 -16.80 -11.46 7.94
C ARG A 278 -17.67 -12.60 8.50
N LYS A 279 -17.09 -13.78 8.74
CA LYS A 279 -17.80 -14.99 9.18
C LYS A 279 -18.73 -14.76 10.39
N ALA A 280 -18.24 -14.02 11.39
CA ALA A 280 -19.00 -13.74 12.60
C ALA A 280 -20.16 -12.73 12.39
N ALA A 281 -20.12 -11.94 11.31
CA ALA A 281 -21.07 -10.87 11.01
C ALA A 281 -22.13 -11.25 9.96
N MET A 282 -22.19 -12.53 9.53
CA MET A 282 -23.10 -12.99 8.50
C MET A 282 -23.74 -14.34 8.83
N PRO A 283 -24.92 -14.67 8.27
CA PRO A 283 -25.56 -15.97 8.47
C PRO A 283 -24.65 -17.13 8.01
N THR A 284 -24.59 -18.20 8.81
CA THR A 284 -23.71 -19.35 8.55
C THR A 284 -23.90 -19.98 7.16
N GLU A 285 -25.15 -20.07 6.69
CA GLU A 285 -25.45 -20.68 5.39
C GLU A 285 -25.00 -19.77 4.23
N GLU A 286 -25.18 -18.46 4.37
CA GLU A 286 -24.68 -17.48 3.40
C GLU A 286 -23.15 -17.52 3.31
N TYR A 287 -22.47 -17.57 4.47
CA TYR A 287 -21.01 -17.73 4.53
C TYR A 287 -20.55 -18.99 3.80
N LYS A 288 -21.17 -20.14 4.06
CA LYS A 288 -20.83 -21.40 3.41
C LYS A 288 -21.04 -21.33 1.89
N GLN A 289 -22.16 -20.77 1.44
CA GLN A 289 -22.46 -20.63 0.01
C GLN A 289 -21.42 -19.76 -0.69
N GLN A 290 -21.10 -18.58 -0.14
CA GLN A 290 -20.10 -17.68 -0.70
C GLN A 290 -18.73 -18.32 -0.70
N LEU A 291 -18.30 -18.97 0.41
CA LEU A 291 -17.03 -19.64 0.50
C LEU A 291 -16.90 -20.78 -0.51
N THR A 292 -17.94 -21.62 -0.64
CA THR A 292 -17.93 -22.73 -1.59
C THR A 292 -17.82 -22.23 -3.02
N SER A 293 -18.53 -21.16 -3.38
CA SER A 293 -18.45 -20.56 -4.71
C SER A 293 -17.03 -20.07 -5.03
N LEU A 294 -16.42 -19.32 -4.10
CA LEU A 294 -15.07 -18.81 -4.27
C LEU A 294 -14.01 -19.93 -4.36
N LEU A 295 -14.12 -20.96 -3.52
CA LEU A 295 -13.21 -22.10 -3.55
C LEU A 295 -13.32 -22.89 -4.85
N LEU A 296 -14.54 -23.06 -5.42
CA LEU A 296 -14.72 -23.70 -6.72
C LEU A 296 -14.10 -22.89 -7.86
N GLU A 297 -14.25 -21.56 -7.83
CA GLU A 297 -13.60 -20.68 -8.81
C GLU A 297 -12.09 -20.72 -8.69
N LEU A 298 -11.58 -20.73 -7.47
CA LEU A 298 -10.14 -20.82 -7.19
C LEU A 298 -9.56 -22.13 -7.73
N ALA A 299 -10.22 -23.26 -7.45
CA ALA A 299 -9.80 -24.57 -7.93
C ALA A 299 -9.80 -24.66 -9.48
N LYS A 300 -10.82 -24.08 -10.15
CA LYS A 300 -10.86 -24.01 -11.62
C LYS A 300 -9.73 -23.15 -12.17
N THR A 301 -9.48 -21.99 -11.58
CA THR A 301 -8.41 -21.08 -12.00
C THR A 301 -7.04 -21.75 -11.83
N GLN A 302 -6.82 -22.44 -10.70
CA GLN A 302 -5.59 -23.21 -10.48
C GLN A 302 -5.41 -24.30 -11.54
N ALA A 303 -6.45 -25.07 -11.83
CA ALA A 303 -6.39 -26.12 -12.87
C ALA A 303 -6.11 -25.57 -14.29
N GLU A 304 -6.50 -24.32 -14.57
CA GLU A 304 -6.17 -23.63 -15.82
C GLU A 304 -4.71 -23.14 -15.85
N ILE A 305 -4.15 -22.74 -14.71
CA ILE A 305 -2.73 -22.37 -14.58
C ILE A 305 -1.81 -23.59 -14.76
N ASP A 306 -2.22 -24.75 -14.25
CA ASP A 306 -1.44 -25.99 -14.26
C ASP A 306 -1.41 -26.68 -15.64
N ARG A 307 -2.26 -26.23 -16.57
CA ARG A 307 -2.25 -26.68 -17.97
C ARG A 307 -1.24 -25.92 -18.82
#